data_ba85361e5ffa15573943c745abbc70f9
#
_entry.id   ba85361e5ffa15573943c745abbc70f9
#
_cell.length_a   1.000
_cell.length_b   1.000
_cell.length_c   1.000
_cell.angle_alpha   90.00
_cell.angle_beta   90.00
_cell.angle_gamma   90.00
#
_symmetry.space_group_name_H-M   'P 1'
#
loop_
_entity.id
_entity.type
_entity.pdbx_description
1 polymer ?
#
loop_
_entity_poly.entity_id
_entity_poly.type
_entity_poly.pdbx_seq_one_letter_code
_entity_poly.pdbx_strand_id
1 'polypeptide(L)'
;MVIFFNFSKRINTFHPNKSENGLMPFVKRTASGTRVFKESDIQTLNVIECLKDTGMPIKEIKTFIDWISEGDSTLQQRYDMFIEREAAVEAQLEKMKKTMEVIKHKCWYYKTALEAGTEVIHKKDETEISMD
;
A
#
# COMPACT_ATOMS: atom_id res chain seq x y z
N MET A 1 -2.36 -14.46 7.58
CA MET A 1 -2.98 -15.49 6.69
C MET A 1 -4.21 -15.02 5.95
N VAL A 2 -4.92 -14.01 6.41
CA VAL A 2 -6.05 -13.38 5.70
C VAL A 2 -5.58 -12.63 4.44
N ILE A 3 -4.33 -12.25 4.37
CA ILE A 3 -3.70 -11.55 3.25
C ILE A 3 -3.69 -12.40 1.96
N PHE A 4 -3.60 -13.73 2.08
CA PHE A 4 -3.56 -14.63 0.93
C PHE A 4 -4.90 -14.77 0.19
N PHE A 5 -6.03 -14.57 0.85
CA PHE A 5 -7.35 -14.81 0.26
C PHE A 5 -7.81 -13.71 -0.72
N ASN A 6 -7.41 -12.47 -0.47
CA ASN A 6 -7.74 -11.35 -1.36
C ASN A 6 -6.84 -11.25 -2.60
N PHE A 7 -5.79 -12.01 -2.59
CA PHE A 7 -4.75 -11.97 -3.61
C PHE A 7 -5.15 -12.70 -4.89
N SER A 8 -5.89 -13.80 -4.76
CA SER A 8 -6.36 -14.58 -5.90
C SER A 8 -7.24 -13.76 -6.86
N LYS A 9 -7.95 -12.75 -6.35
CA LYS A 9 -8.78 -11.88 -7.18
C LYS A 9 -7.99 -10.78 -7.90
N ARG A 10 -6.85 -10.34 -7.34
CA ARG A 10 -6.01 -9.32 -7.98
C ARG A 10 -5.12 -9.88 -9.08
N ILE A 11 -4.77 -11.16 -9.01
CA ILE A 11 -3.97 -11.83 -10.05
C ILE A 11 -4.71 -11.88 -11.38
N ASN A 12 -6.03 -12.03 -11.36
CA ASN A 12 -6.88 -12.06 -12.56
C ASN A 12 -6.94 -10.70 -13.29
N THR A 13 -6.54 -9.61 -12.63
CA THR A 13 -6.47 -8.27 -13.23
C THR A 13 -5.05 -7.89 -13.64
N PHE A 14 -4.10 -8.80 -13.45
CA PHE A 14 -2.70 -8.56 -13.80
C PHE A 14 -2.49 -8.66 -15.30
N HIS A 15 -2.24 -7.52 -15.95
CA HIS A 15 -1.90 -7.48 -17.36
C HIS A 15 -0.44 -7.89 -17.57
N PRO A 16 -0.18 -8.92 -18.41
CA PRO A 16 1.19 -9.36 -18.69
C PRO A 16 2.10 -8.26 -19.25
N ASN A 17 1.53 -7.19 -19.79
CA ASN A 17 2.27 -6.06 -20.34
C ASN A 17 2.93 -5.16 -19.28
N LYS A 18 2.52 -5.23 -18.02
CA LYS A 18 3.19 -4.50 -16.92
C LYS A 18 4.58 -5.03 -16.57
N SER A 19 4.95 -6.18 -17.11
CA SER A 19 6.28 -6.74 -16.95
C SER A 19 7.35 -6.07 -17.83
N GLU A 20 6.94 -5.21 -18.74
CA GLU A 20 7.87 -4.44 -19.57
C GLU A 20 8.80 -3.54 -18.76
N ASN A 21 8.43 -3.24 -17.52
CA ASN A 21 9.27 -2.48 -16.58
C ASN A 21 10.39 -3.31 -15.93
N GLY A 22 10.62 -4.55 -16.37
CA GLY A 22 11.69 -5.40 -15.87
C GLY A 22 11.46 -5.91 -14.44
N LEU A 23 10.20 -5.88 -13.95
CA LEU A 23 9.85 -6.35 -12.61
C LEU A 23 9.66 -7.87 -12.52
N MET A 24 9.66 -8.58 -13.66
CA MET A 24 9.39 -10.02 -13.70
C MET A 24 10.44 -10.82 -14.53
N PRO A 25 11.75 -10.57 -14.33
CA PRO A 25 12.78 -11.34 -15.04
C PRO A 25 12.83 -12.79 -14.60
N PHE A 26 12.26 -13.11 -13.42
CA PHE A 26 12.21 -14.44 -12.84
C PHE A 26 11.14 -15.35 -13.45
N VAL A 27 10.17 -14.80 -14.20
CA VAL A 27 9.10 -15.57 -14.83
C VAL A 27 9.60 -16.20 -16.13
N LYS A 28 9.61 -17.53 -16.17
CA LYS A 28 10.01 -18.28 -17.35
C LYS A 28 8.94 -18.22 -18.43
N ARG A 29 9.40 -18.24 -19.69
CA ARG A 29 8.52 -18.30 -20.87
C ARG A 29 8.61 -19.67 -21.53
N THR A 30 7.51 -20.12 -22.12
CA THR A 30 7.50 -21.29 -22.99
C THR A 30 8.21 -20.97 -24.31
N ALA A 31 8.48 -22.01 -25.14
CA ALA A 31 9.05 -21.84 -26.47
C ALA A 31 8.19 -20.95 -27.38
N SER A 32 6.89 -20.85 -27.13
CA SER A 32 5.95 -19.97 -27.84
C SER A 32 5.90 -18.53 -27.29
N GLY A 33 6.71 -18.21 -26.28
CA GLY A 33 6.74 -16.89 -25.65
C GLY A 33 5.70 -16.66 -24.56
N THR A 34 4.89 -17.66 -24.23
CA THR A 34 3.90 -17.58 -23.15
C THR A 34 4.59 -17.67 -21.80
N ARG A 35 4.22 -16.77 -20.87
CA ARG A 35 4.74 -16.80 -19.50
C ARG A 35 4.14 -17.95 -18.71
N VAL A 36 5.03 -18.68 -18.00
CA VAL A 36 4.64 -19.74 -17.08
C VAL A 36 4.94 -19.28 -15.67
N PHE A 37 3.89 -19.12 -14.86
CA PHE A 37 3.99 -18.73 -13.46
C PHE A 37 4.06 -19.98 -12.57
N LYS A 38 5.08 -20.03 -11.72
CA LYS A 38 5.16 -20.98 -10.61
C LYS A 38 4.50 -20.36 -9.38
N GLU A 39 4.16 -21.19 -8.40
CA GLU A 39 3.60 -20.70 -7.13
C GLU A 39 4.54 -19.71 -6.44
N SER A 40 5.85 -19.97 -6.47
CA SER A 40 6.87 -19.04 -5.95
C SER A 40 6.89 -17.70 -6.69
N ASP A 41 6.60 -17.69 -7.99
CA ASP A 41 6.49 -16.47 -8.78
C ASP A 41 5.27 -15.65 -8.35
N ILE A 42 4.16 -16.32 -8.09
CA ILE A 42 2.93 -15.70 -7.58
C ILE A 42 3.17 -15.05 -6.23
N GLN A 43 3.88 -15.74 -5.32
CA GLN A 43 4.25 -15.18 -4.02
C GLN A 43 5.12 -13.93 -4.16
N THR A 44 6.07 -13.95 -5.09
CA THR A 44 6.92 -12.78 -5.37
C THR A 44 6.10 -11.61 -5.93
N LEU A 45 5.16 -11.89 -6.83
CA LEU A 45 4.23 -10.87 -7.34
C LEU A 45 3.38 -10.26 -6.23
N ASN A 46 2.96 -11.08 -5.29
CA ASN A 46 2.20 -10.64 -4.12
C ASN A 46 3.00 -9.63 -3.29
N VAL A 47 4.25 -9.93 -3.03
CA VAL A 47 5.14 -9.04 -2.30
C VAL A 47 5.37 -7.73 -3.08
N ILE A 48 5.57 -7.81 -4.38
CA ILE A 48 5.72 -6.63 -5.26
C ILE A 48 4.50 -5.71 -5.16
N GLU A 49 3.29 -6.26 -5.24
CA GLU A 49 2.05 -5.47 -5.09
C GLU A 49 1.96 -4.83 -3.69
N CYS A 50 2.32 -5.58 -2.66
CA CYS A 50 2.38 -5.07 -1.29
C CYS A 50 3.34 -3.88 -1.18
N LEU A 51 4.55 -3.99 -1.72
CA LEU A 51 5.54 -2.91 -1.72
C LEU A 51 5.06 -1.69 -2.50
N LYS A 52 4.41 -1.88 -3.64
CA LYS A 52 3.79 -0.80 -4.40
C LYS A 52 2.72 -0.07 -3.59
N ASP A 53 1.87 -0.82 -2.91
CA ASP A 53 0.79 -0.26 -2.08
C ASP A 53 1.35 0.62 -0.94
N THR A 54 2.56 0.34 -0.48
CA THR A 54 3.24 1.17 0.53
C THR A 54 3.87 2.44 -0.04
N GLY A 55 3.85 2.61 -1.36
CA GLY A 55 4.48 3.74 -2.03
C GLY A 55 5.96 3.58 -2.32
N MET A 56 6.49 2.35 -2.24
CA MET A 56 7.90 2.09 -2.57
C MET A 56 8.17 2.39 -4.05
N PRO A 57 9.23 3.16 -4.39
CA PRO A 57 9.60 3.41 -5.77
C PRO A 57 9.92 2.13 -6.53
N ILE A 58 9.56 2.09 -7.81
CA ILE A 58 9.82 0.94 -8.69
C ILE A 58 11.30 0.54 -8.71
N LYS A 59 12.20 1.52 -8.67
CA LYS A 59 13.65 1.29 -8.63
C LYS A 59 14.07 0.44 -7.42
N GLU A 60 13.49 0.70 -6.25
CA GLU A 60 13.77 -0.07 -5.03
C GLU A 60 13.16 -1.48 -5.10
N ILE A 61 11.99 -1.61 -5.70
CA ILE A 61 11.35 -2.90 -5.94
C ILE A 61 12.22 -3.77 -6.86
N LYS A 62 12.79 -3.19 -7.91
CA LYS A 62 13.74 -3.89 -8.80
C LYS A 62 14.97 -4.39 -8.04
N THR A 63 15.50 -3.57 -7.16
CA THR A 63 16.64 -3.96 -6.31
C THR A 63 16.29 -5.17 -5.45
N PHE A 64 15.09 -5.18 -4.87
CA PHE A 64 14.60 -6.33 -4.09
C PHE A 64 14.51 -7.60 -4.94
N ILE A 65 13.99 -7.49 -6.16
CA ILE A 65 13.89 -8.63 -7.10
C ILE A 65 15.27 -9.15 -7.46
N ASP A 66 16.24 -8.26 -7.70
CA ASP A 66 17.62 -8.63 -7.98
C ASP A 66 18.23 -9.39 -6.80
N TRP A 67 17.98 -8.95 -5.58
CA TRP A 67 18.43 -9.65 -4.37
C TRP A 67 17.85 -11.06 -4.26
N ILE A 68 16.58 -11.24 -4.60
CA ILE A 68 15.97 -12.58 -4.64
C ILE A 68 16.70 -13.47 -5.65
N SER A 69 17.03 -12.95 -6.81
CA SER A 69 17.75 -13.68 -7.86
C SER A 69 19.16 -14.06 -7.43
N GLU A 70 19.83 -13.22 -6.64
CA GLU A 70 21.16 -13.50 -6.09
C GLU A 70 21.16 -14.58 -5.01
N GLY A 71 20.02 -14.80 -4.34
CA GLY A 71 19.82 -15.85 -3.34
C GLY A 71 20.18 -15.44 -1.92
N ASP A 72 20.56 -16.42 -1.13
CA ASP A 72 20.69 -16.28 0.34
C ASP A 72 21.77 -15.30 0.79
N SER A 73 22.72 -14.96 -0.06
CA SER A 73 23.74 -13.94 0.25
C SER A 73 23.13 -12.55 0.48
N THR A 74 21.90 -12.32 0.06
CA THR A 74 21.18 -11.04 0.18
C THR A 74 20.10 -11.03 1.25
N LEU A 75 20.04 -12.05 2.10
CA LEU A 75 19.01 -12.14 3.17
C LEU A 75 19.03 -10.93 4.09
N GLN A 76 20.21 -10.45 4.46
CA GLN A 76 20.34 -9.30 5.36
C GLN A 76 19.77 -8.04 4.73
N GLN A 77 20.10 -7.76 3.47
CA GLN A 77 19.61 -6.60 2.74
C GLN A 77 18.08 -6.64 2.60
N ARG A 78 17.53 -7.83 2.30
CA ARG A 78 16.08 -8.01 2.20
C ARG A 78 15.39 -7.78 3.54
N TYR A 79 15.95 -8.30 4.62
CA TYR A 79 15.43 -8.09 5.97
C TYR A 79 15.44 -6.60 6.35
N ASP A 80 16.57 -5.93 6.17
CA ASP A 80 16.71 -4.52 6.50
C ASP A 80 15.71 -3.65 5.72
N MET A 81 15.50 -3.96 4.44
CA MET A 81 14.53 -3.27 3.61
C MET A 81 13.10 -3.41 4.15
N PHE A 82 12.71 -4.59 4.61
CA PHE A 82 11.39 -4.80 5.19
C PHE A 82 11.23 -4.12 6.54
N ILE A 83 12.28 -4.06 7.36
CA ILE A 83 12.24 -3.30 8.62
C ILE A 83 12.01 -1.81 8.35
N GLU A 84 12.71 -1.23 7.39
CA GLU A 84 12.49 0.16 6.99
C GLU A 84 11.08 0.39 6.46
N ARG A 85 10.57 -0.57 5.68
CA ARG A 85 9.22 -0.48 5.10
C ARG A 85 8.14 -0.58 6.17
N GLU A 86 8.33 -1.44 7.16
CA GLU A 86 7.44 -1.55 8.32
C GLU A 86 7.33 -0.20 9.05
N ALA A 87 8.45 0.45 9.35
CA ALA A 87 8.46 1.76 9.99
C ALA A 87 7.74 2.83 9.14
N ALA A 88 7.96 2.82 7.82
CA ALA A 88 7.30 3.75 6.91
C ALA A 88 5.77 3.54 6.87
N VAL A 89 5.32 2.29 6.86
CA VAL A 89 3.89 1.95 6.90
C VAL A 89 3.26 2.34 8.23
N GLU A 90 3.94 2.10 9.34
CA GLU A 90 3.47 2.54 10.66
C GLU A 90 3.24 4.06 10.71
N ALA A 91 4.17 4.84 10.13
CA ALA A 91 4.02 6.28 10.04
C ALA A 91 2.83 6.69 9.15
N GLN A 92 2.61 5.99 8.05
CA GLN A 92 1.45 6.20 7.17
C GLN A 92 0.14 5.89 7.89
N LEU A 93 0.08 4.81 8.65
CA LEU A 93 -1.09 4.42 9.44
C LEU A 93 -1.40 5.47 10.50
N GLU A 94 -0.41 5.97 11.21
CA GLU A 94 -0.57 7.01 12.24
C GLU A 94 -1.10 8.31 11.64
N LYS A 95 -0.56 8.72 10.51
CA LYS A 95 -1.06 9.89 9.77
C LYS A 95 -2.51 9.69 9.32
N MET A 96 -2.85 8.50 8.84
CA MET A 96 -4.21 8.17 8.39
C MET A 96 -5.20 8.17 9.57
N LYS A 97 -4.78 7.71 10.75
CA LYS A 97 -5.59 7.79 11.97
C LYS A 97 -5.96 9.23 12.32
N LYS A 98 -4.98 10.14 12.26
CA LYS A 98 -5.24 11.57 12.51
C LYS A 98 -6.21 12.16 11.49
N THR A 99 -6.05 11.80 10.22
CA THR A 99 -6.98 12.19 9.15
C THR A 99 -8.40 11.68 9.44
N MET A 100 -8.51 10.43 9.90
CA MET A 100 -9.80 9.83 10.27
C MET A 100 -10.49 10.61 11.42
N GLU A 101 -9.74 11.07 12.40
CA GLU A 101 -10.29 11.87 13.50
C GLU A 101 -10.92 13.16 13.00
N VAL A 102 -10.25 13.85 12.06
CA VAL A 102 -10.79 15.05 11.41
C VAL A 102 -12.10 14.73 10.67
N ILE A 103 -12.11 13.64 9.91
CA ILE A 103 -13.30 13.21 9.16
C ILE A 103 -14.45 12.88 10.11
N LYS A 104 -14.18 12.12 11.18
CA LYS A 104 -15.19 11.78 12.20
C LYS A 104 -15.77 13.03 12.84
N HIS A 105 -14.92 14.02 13.16
CA HIS A 105 -15.37 15.30 13.69
C HIS A 105 -16.29 16.02 12.71
N LYS A 106 -15.97 16.04 11.42
CA LYS A 106 -16.82 16.65 10.39
C LYS A 106 -18.14 15.87 10.20
N CYS A 107 -18.14 14.56 10.32
CA CYS A 107 -19.37 13.78 10.33
C CYS A 107 -20.30 14.19 11.48
N TRP A 108 -19.75 14.33 12.67
CA TRP A 108 -20.49 14.82 13.83
C TRP A 108 -20.99 16.26 13.62
N TYR A 109 -20.11 17.13 13.16
CA TYR A 109 -20.42 18.54 12.89
C TYR A 109 -21.63 18.69 11.96
N TYR A 110 -21.58 18.04 10.81
CA TYR A 110 -22.66 18.16 9.83
C TYR A 110 -23.92 17.39 10.24
N LYS A 111 -23.80 16.29 10.97
CA LYS A 111 -24.94 15.59 11.53
C LYS A 111 -25.72 16.50 12.47
N THR A 112 -25.05 17.15 13.40
CA THR A 112 -25.69 18.06 14.36
C THR A 112 -26.21 19.32 13.68
N ALA A 113 -25.52 19.85 12.69
CA ALA A 113 -26.00 20.97 11.89
C ALA A 113 -27.25 20.62 11.10
N LEU A 114 -27.34 19.41 10.52
CA LEU A 114 -28.55 18.91 9.84
C LEU A 114 -29.73 18.81 10.80
N GLU A 115 -29.53 18.26 12.00
CA GLU A 115 -30.58 18.16 13.03
C GLU A 115 -31.10 19.53 13.46
N ALA A 116 -30.21 20.52 13.55
CA ALA A 116 -30.55 21.90 13.90
C ALA A 116 -31.07 22.72 12.70
N GLY A 117 -30.86 22.24 11.48
CA GLY A 117 -31.19 22.97 10.25
C GLY A 117 -30.25 24.13 9.92
N THR A 118 -29.12 24.28 10.63
CA THR A 118 -28.16 25.37 10.44
C THR A 118 -26.79 25.05 11.08
N GLU A 119 -25.71 25.56 10.51
CA GLU A 119 -24.35 25.53 11.06
C GLU A 119 -24.13 26.57 12.19
N VAL A 120 -25.05 27.50 12.38
CA VAL A 120 -24.90 28.60 13.36
C VAL A 120 -24.66 28.07 14.78
N ILE A 121 -25.15 26.88 15.09
CA ILE A 121 -24.93 26.23 16.38
C ILE A 121 -23.44 26.01 16.72
N HIS A 122 -22.61 25.88 15.68
CA HIS A 122 -21.16 25.62 15.84
C HIS A 122 -20.31 26.90 15.77
N LYS A 123 -20.86 27.99 15.21
CA LYS A 123 -20.09 29.24 15.02
C LYS A 123 -19.86 30.02 16.32
N LYS A 124 -20.62 29.76 17.37
CA LYS A 124 -20.45 30.39 18.68
C LYS A 124 -19.19 29.90 19.39
N ASP A 125 -18.83 28.66 19.17
CA ASP A 125 -17.66 28.05 19.82
C ASP A 125 -16.35 28.49 19.19
N GLU A 126 -16.35 28.82 17.88
CA GLU A 126 -15.16 29.31 17.16
C GLU A 126 -14.77 30.75 17.53
N THR A 127 -15.72 31.57 17.99
CA THR A 127 -15.44 32.95 18.39
C THR A 127 -14.83 33.07 19.79
N GLU A 128 -15.04 32.10 20.66
CA GLU A 128 -14.49 32.09 22.00
C GLU A 128 -13.03 31.60 22.06
N ILE A 129 -12.59 30.81 21.08
CA ILE A 129 -11.22 30.28 21.01
C ILE A 129 -10.21 31.30 20.44
N SER A 130 -10.68 32.32 19.72
CA SER A 130 -9.83 33.30 19.05
C SER A 130 -9.53 34.55 19.89
N MET A 131 -9.91 34.58 21.18
CA MET A 131 -9.72 35.75 22.07
C MET A 131 -8.70 35.53 23.20
N ASP A 132 -7.98 34.43 23.19
CA ASP A 132 -6.82 34.17 24.03
C ASP A 132 -5.54 34.18 23.15
#